data_ec801db2e3c670a83673015365fb4bc8
#
_entry.id   ec801db2e3c670a83673015365fb4bc8
#
_cell.length_a   1.000
_cell.length_b   1.000
_cell.length_c   1.000
_cell.angle_alpha   90.00
_cell.angle_beta   90.00
_cell.angle_gamma   90.00
#
_symmetry.space_group_name_H-M   'P 1'
#
loop_
_entity.id
_entity.type
_entity.pdbx_description
1 polymer ?
#
loop_
_entity_poly.entity_id
_entity_poly.type
_entity_poly.pdbx_seq_one_letter_code
_entity_poly.pdbx_strand_id
1 'polypeptide(L)'
;MRLEGLTTAITGGASGLGLATARKLVKEGGHVTLIDLPSSDGERVAQELGDRAQFVAGDVTDEASFAAALDAADGQADGLRGLVHCAGAGRRMRIIEKDGSPGSLEDFEFVIRLNLIGSFNALRLGAVRMAAHDAVDGERGAIVMTASVAAFEGQIGQINYSASKGGVVGMTIVAARDLASKNIRVNTIAPGIMDTPLLGRLRDDVRASLAASVPNPRRLGHTDEYAGLAAHILENGYLNGETIRLDGAIRMAPR
;
A
#
# COMPACT_ATOMS: atom_id res chain seq x y z
N MET A 1 -1.03 -17.90 6.09
CA MET A 1 -2.49 -18.08 5.85
C MET A 1 -2.72 -18.62 4.45
N ARG A 2 -3.87 -19.25 4.14
CA ARG A 2 -4.28 -19.56 2.75
C ARG A 2 -5.00 -18.36 2.17
N LEU A 3 -4.87 -18.11 0.88
CA LEU A 3 -5.61 -17.01 0.22
C LEU A 3 -7.07 -17.36 -0.03
N GLU A 4 -7.38 -18.62 -0.25
CA GLU A 4 -8.76 -19.08 -0.41
C GLU A 4 -9.57 -18.83 0.86
N GLY A 5 -10.66 -18.10 0.73
CA GLY A 5 -11.51 -17.65 1.85
C GLY A 5 -10.96 -16.51 2.68
N LEU A 6 -9.72 -16.04 2.42
CA LEU A 6 -9.10 -14.95 3.18
C LEU A 6 -9.85 -13.63 2.96
N THR A 7 -10.32 -13.00 4.04
CA THR A 7 -10.89 -11.65 3.99
C THR A 7 -9.79 -10.61 4.11
N THR A 8 -9.66 -9.76 3.09
CA THR A 8 -8.59 -8.75 2.99
C THR A 8 -9.17 -7.37 2.70
N ALA A 9 -8.83 -6.37 3.51
CA ALA A 9 -9.07 -4.97 3.21
C ALA A 9 -7.89 -4.40 2.38
N ILE A 10 -8.20 -3.63 1.34
CA ILE A 10 -7.20 -3.05 0.44
C ILE A 10 -7.46 -1.55 0.30
N THR A 11 -6.59 -0.73 0.86
CA THR A 11 -6.70 0.74 0.71
C THR A 11 -6.07 1.19 -0.60
N GLY A 12 -6.61 2.22 -1.23
CA GLY A 12 -6.26 2.56 -2.61
C GLY A 12 -6.67 1.44 -3.57
N GLY A 13 -7.75 0.72 -3.22
CA GLY A 13 -8.17 -0.51 -3.88
C GLY A 13 -8.82 -0.31 -5.25
N ALA A 14 -9.24 0.89 -5.59
CA ALA A 14 -9.94 1.18 -6.84
C ALA A 14 -9.00 1.33 -8.05
N SER A 15 -7.67 1.39 -7.85
CA SER A 15 -6.72 1.60 -8.96
C SER A 15 -5.32 1.03 -8.69
N GLY A 16 -4.48 1.00 -9.70
CA GLY A 16 -3.04 0.74 -9.60
C GLY A 16 -2.69 -0.54 -8.85
N LEU A 17 -1.81 -0.42 -7.84
CA LEU A 17 -1.28 -1.55 -7.07
C LEU A 17 -2.37 -2.24 -6.24
N GLY A 18 -3.26 -1.44 -5.63
CA GLY A 18 -4.38 -1.96 -4.83
C GLY A 18 -5.34 -2.78 -5.68
N LEU A 19 -5.74 -2.27 -6.85
CA LEU A 19 -6.62 -2.99 -7.77
C LEU A 19 -5.99 -4.28 -8.30
N ALA A 20 -4.71 -4.26 -8.67
CA ALA A 20 -4.01 -5.47 -9.10
C ALA A 20 -3.98 -6.52 -7.98
N THR A 21 -3.75 -6.08 -6.73
CA THR A 21 -3.80 -6.95 -5.55
C THR A 21 -5.20 -7.54 -5.35
N ALA A 22 -6.25 -6.72 -5.48
CA ALA A 22 -7.64 -7.19 -5.36
C ALA A 22 -7.95 -8.27 -6.40
N ARG A 23 -7.60 -8.03 -7.67
CA ARG A 23 -7.77 -9.02 -8.75
C ARG A 23 -7.05 -10.33 -8.46
N LYS A 24 -5.82 -10.25 -7.97
CA LYS A 24 -5.03 -11.42 -7.59
C LYS A 24 -5.71 -12.22 -6.48
N LEU A 25 -6.12 -11.56 -5.38
CA LEU A 25 -6.72 -12.23 -4.24
C LEU A 25 -8.09 -12.83 -4.56
N VAL A 26 -8.94 -12.13 -5.32
CA VAL A 26 -10.23 -12.66 -5.78
C VAL A 26 -10.03 -13.88 -6.68
N LYS A 27 -9.06 -13.86 -7.59
CA LYS A 27 -8.70 -14.99 -8.46
C LYS A 27 -8.27 -16.22 -7.65
N GLU A 28 -7.62 -16.03 -6.51
CA GLU A 28 -7.19 -17.11 -5.59
C GLU A 28 -8.29 -17.49 -4.58
N GLY A 29 -9.52 -17.01 -4.77
CA GLY A 29 -10.66 -17.37 -3.95
C GLY A 29 -10.84 -16.58 -2.66
N GLY A 30 -10.08 -15.51 -2.45
CA GLY A 30 -10.22 -14.60 -1.31
C GLY A 30 -11.39 -13.63 -1.45
N HIS A 31 -11.82 -13.05 -0.34
CA HIS A 31 -12.79 -11.97 -0.26
C HIS A 31 -12.04 -10.63 -0.08
N VAL A 32 -12.43 -9.59 -0.81
CA VAL A 32 -11.76 -8.30 -0.74
C VAL A 32 -12.74 -7.16 -0.48
N THR A 33 -12.34 -6.26 0.40
CA THR A 33 -12.99 -4.95 0.56
C THR A 33 -12.04 -3.89 -0.01
N LEU A 34 -12.46 -3.28 -1.12
CA LEU A 34 -11.79 -2.13 -1.69
C LEU A 34 -12.13 -0.90 -0.87
N ILE A 35 -11.14 -0.28 -0.25
CA ILE A 35 -11.31 0.98 0.49
C ILE A 35 -10.60 2.08 -0.30
N ASP A 36 -11.38 3.08 -0.74
CA ASP A 36 -10.87 4.21 -1.50
C ASP A 36 -11.78 5.43 -1.27
N LEU A 37 -11.38 6.59 -1.76
CA LEU A 37 -12.20 7.79 -1.65
C LEU A 37 -13.54 7.62 -2.39
N PRO A 38 -14.62 8.26 -1.93
CA PRO A 38 -15.94 8.15 -2.55
C PRO A 38 -15.97 8.68 -3.99
N SER A 39 -14.97 9.47 -4.39
CA SER A 39 -14.80 9.97 -5.76
C SER A 39 -14.11 8.98 -6.71
N SER A 40 -13.68 7.82 -6.22
CA SER A 40 -13.03 6.79 -7.02
C SER A 40 -14.03 5.93 -7.79
N ASP A 41 -13.53 5.11 -8.71
CA ASP A 41 -14.34 4.14 -9.46
C ASP A 41 -14.61 2.84 -8.67
N GLY A 42 -14.51 2.87 -7.33
CA GLY A 42 -14.53 1.69 -6.49
C GLY A 42 -15.76 0.80 -6.65
N GLU A 43 -16.96 1.40 -6.75
CA GLU A 43 -18.22 0.66 -6.98
C GLU A 43 -18.18 -0.15 -8.28
N ARG A 44 -17.80 0.49 -9.39
CA ARG A 44 -17.69 -0.17 -10.70
C ARG A 44 -16.65 -1.30 -10.64
N VAL A 45 -15.51 -1.04 -10.02
CA VAL A 45 -14.43 -2.02 -9.90
C VAL A 45 -14.87 -3.22 -9.05
N ALA A 46 -15.56 -3.02 -7.94
CA ALA A 46 -16.09 -4.10 -7.12
C ALA A 46 -17.08 -4.97 -7.91
N GLN A 47 -17.99 -4.35 -8.67
CA GLN A 47 -18.93 -5.06 -9.56
C GLN A 47 -18.20 -5.90 -10.62
N GLU A 48 -17.12 -5.38 -11.22
CA GLU A 48 -16.30 -6.11 -12.21
C GLU A 48 -15.57 -7.32 -11.58
N LEU A 49 -15.19 -7.23 -10.30
CA LEU A 49 -14.53 -8.32 -9.57
C LEU A 49 -15.51 -9.40 -9.11
N GLY A 50 -16.82 -9.11 -9.05
CA GLY A 50 -17.88 -10.06 -8.71
C GLY A 50 -18.10 -10.22 -7.20
N ASP A 51 -18.82 -11.28 -6.82
CA ASP A 51 -19.41 -11.48 -5.49
C ASP A 51 -18.39 -11.57 -4.33
N ARG A 52 -17.11 -11.74 -4.64
CA ARG A 52 -16.04 -11.79 -3.62
C ARG A 52 -15.40 -10.41 -3.35
N ALA A 53 -15.93 -9.37 -3.97
CA ALA A 53 -15.43 -8.01 -3.80
C ALA A 53 -16.56 -7.06 -3.41
N GLN A 54 -16.28 -6.17 -2.47
CA GLN A 54 -17.13 -5.02 -2.18
C GLN A 54 -16.30 -3.75 -2.20
N PHE A 55 -16.94 -2.62 -2.40
CA PHE A 55 -16.37 -1.30 -2.22
C PHE A 55 -16.96 -0.63 -0.99
N VAL A 56 -16.10 0.01 -0.22
CA VAL A 56 -16.51 0.86 0.90
C VAL A 56 -15.71 2.16 0.82
N ALA A 57 -16.41 3.28 0.74
CA ALA A 57 -15.76 4.59 0.76
C ALA A 57 -15.07 4.82 2.11
N GLY A 58 -13.80 5.25 2.09
CA GLY A 58 -13.05 5.53 3.30
C GLY A 58 -11.80 6.36 3.03
N ASP A 59 -11.53 7.31 3.94
CA ASP A 59 -10.33 8.14 3.92
C ASP A 59 -9.39 7.70 5.06
N VAL A 60 -8.21 7.22 4.73
CA VAL A 60 -7.21 6.78 5.72
C VAL A 60 -6.72 7.91 6.63
N THR A 61 -6.97 9.17 6.27
CA THR A 61 -6.64 10.35 7.08
C THR A 61 -7.75 10.79 8.02
N ASP A 62 -8.95 10.22 7.87
CA ASP A 62 -10.10 10.40 8.74
C ASP A 62 -10.38 9.11 9.51
N GLU A 63 -10.19 9.16 10.82
CA GLU A 63 -10.29 7.97 11.67
C GLU A 63 -11.68 7.34 11.64
N ALA A 64 -12.74 8.16 11.72
CA ALA A 64 -14.11 7.65 11.80
C ALA A 64 -14.53 7.01 10.46
N SER A 65 -14.26 7.70 9.35
CA SER A 65 -14.52 7.18 8.01
C SER A 65 -13.78 5.87 7.75
N PHE A 66 -12.49 5.83 8.10
CA PHE A 66 -11.68 4.63 7.86
C PHE A 66 -12.04 3.48 8.80
N ALA A 67 -12.36 3.76 10.07
CA ALA A 67 -12.84 2.75 11.00
C ALA A 67 -14.12 2.08 10.50
N ALA A 68 -15.10 2.86 10.04
CA ALA A 68 -16.34 2.31 9.48
C ALA A 68 -16.08 1.43 8.24
N ALA A 69 -15.14 1.82 7.37
CA ALA A 69 -14.77 0.99 6.22
C ALA A 69 -14.11 -0.34 6.63
N LEU A 70 -13.28 -0.33 7.68
CA LEU A 70 -12.71 -1.56 8.21
C LEU A 70 -13.74 -2.42 8.95
N ASP A 71 -14.74 -1.83 9.62
CA ASP A 71 -15.86 -2.58 10.23
C ASP A 71 -16.66 -3.32 9.17
N ALA A 72 -16.92 -2.69 8.03
CA ALA A 72 -17.57 -3.35 6.90
C ALA A 72 -16.71 -4.49 6.31
N ALA A 73 -15.39 -4.32 6.26
CA ALA A 73 -14.49 -5.39 5.85
C ALA A 73 -14.47 -6.55 6.84
N ASP A 74 -14.48 -6.25 8.14
CA ASP A 74 -14.49 -7.23 9.22
C ASP A 74 -15.81 -8.01 9.31
N GLY A 75 -16.90 -7.41 8.86
CA GLY A 75 -18.22 -8.07 8.75
C GLY A 75 -18.35 -9.08 7.61
N GLN A 76 -17.33 -9.23 6.74
CA GLN A 76 -17.32 -10.22 5.68
C GLN A 76 -16.83 -11.59 6.15
N ALA A 77 -17.43 -12.66 5.63
CA ALA A 77 -17.00 -14.05 5.81
C ALA A 77 -16.53 -14.35 7.26
N ASP A 78 -15.28 -14.76 7.43
CA ASP A 78 -14.70 -15.13 8.73
C ASP A 78 -13.93 -13.98 9.41
N GLY A 79 -14.26 -12.75 9.09
CA GLY A 79 -13.64 -11.54 9.64
C GLY A 79 -12.33 -11.14 8.95
N LEU A 80 -11.87 -9.93 9.25
CA LEU A 80 -10.68 -9.33 8.65
C LEU A 80 -9.38 -10.04 9.08
N ARG A 81 -8.63 -10.57 8.14
CA ARG A 81 -7.36 -11.25 8.39
C ARG A 81 -6.21 -10.73 7.52
N GLY A 82 -6.51 -10.07 6.42
CA GLY A 82 -5.53 -9.43 5.55
C GLY A 82 -5.73 -7.92 5.48
N LEU A 83 -4.65 -7.15 5.45
CA LEU A 83 -4.69 -5.72 5.11
C LEU A 83 -3.55 -5.41 4.16
N VAL A 84 -3.86 -4.89 2.97
CA VAL A 84 -2.87 -4.37 2.02
C VAL A 84 -3.08 -2.87 1.85
N HIS A 85 -2.14 -2.09 2.37
CA HIS A 85 -2.24 -0.63 2.40
C HIS A 85 -1.50 -0.02 1.21
N CYS A 86 -2.25 0.39 0.17
CA CYS A 86 -1.71 1.01 -1.04
C CYS A 86 -2.06 2.51 -1.18
N ALA A 87 -2.96 3.04 -0.35
CA ALA A 87 -3.33 4.45 -0.41
C ALA A 87 -2.12 5.35 -0.17
N GLY A 88 -1.95 6.34 -1.03
CA GLY A 88 -0.86 7.31 -0.93
C GLY A 88 -0.73 8.16 -2.18
N ALA A 89 -0.08 9.30 -2.04
CA ALA A 89 0.21 10.22 -3.13
C ALA A 89 1.53 10.97 -2.88
N GLY A 90 2.05 11.62 -3.92
CA GLY A 90 3.20 12.50 -3.84
C GLY A 90 2.84 13.91 -4.32
N ARG A 91 3.47 14.90 -3.73
CA ARG A 91 3.52 16.28 -4.23
C ARG A 91 4.97 16.67 -4.37
N ARG A 92 5.33 17.23 -5.52
CA ARG A 92 6.70 17.67 -5.76
C ARG A 92 6.93 19.00 -5.04
N MET A 93 7.97 19.06 -4.23
CA MET A 93 8.41 20.28 -3.56
C MET A 93 9.92 20.29 -3.37
N ARG A 94 10.52 21.47 -3.35
CA ARG A 94 11.94 21.67 -3.00
C ARG A 94 12.03 22.37 -1.65
N ILE A 95 13.19 22.29 -1.00
CA ILE A 95 13.47 23.07 0.23
C ILE A 95 13.50 24.56 -0.11
N ILE A 96 14.12 24.89 -1.25
CA ILE A 96 14.10 26.24 -1.83
C ILE A 96 13.52 26.12 -3.23
N GLU A 97 12.43 26.81 -3.49
CA GLU A 97 11.77 26.85 -4.79
C GLU A 97 12.54 27.70 -5.81
N LYS A 98 12.13 27.64 -7.08
CA LYS A 98 12.84 28.33 -8.17
C LYS A 98 12.87 29.84 -8.02
N ASP A 99 11.89 30.42 -7.36
CA ASP A 99 11.75 31.85 -7.09
C ASP A 99 12.51 32.32 -5.81
N GLY A 100 13.18 31.36 -5.13
CA GLY A 100 13.91 31.61 -3.88
C GLY A 100 13.04 31.49 -2.62
N SER A 101 11.76 31.21 -2.75
CA SER A 101 10.87 31.01 -1.60
C SER A 101 11.14 29.67 -0.90
N PRO A 102 10.77 29.53 0.40
CA PRO A 102 10.81 28.23 1.07
C PRO A 102 9.78 27.29 0.46
N GLY A 103 10.09 26.00 0.47
CA GLY A 103 9.13 24.95 0.08
C GLY A 103 7.85 25.00 0.92
N SER A 104 6.73 24.60 0.33
CA SER A 104 5.42 24.64 0.95
C SER A 104 5.32 23.70 2.16
N LEU A 105 5.12 24.24 3.37
CA LEU A 105 4.84 23.46 4.56
C LEU A 105 3.53 22.69 4.42
N GLU A 106 2.51 23.29 3.81
CA GLU A 106 1.21 22.66 3.55
C GLU A 106 1.35 21.39 2.69
N ASP A 107 2.17 21.43 1.61
CA ASP A 107 2.42 20.25 0.78
C ASP A 107 3.23 19.19 1.52
N PHE A 108 4.13 19.60 2.41
CA PHE A 108 4.83 18.66 3.27
C PHE A 108 3.86 17.96 4.22
N GLU A 109 3.06 18.73 4.96
CA GLU A 109 2.06 18.20 5.91
C GLU A 109 1.02 17.30 5.22
N PHE A 110 0.54 17.69 4.05
CA PHE A 110 -0.39 16.87 3.27
C PHE A 110 0.17 15.49 2.97
N VAL A 111 1.42 15.42 2.48
CA VAL A 111 2.04 14.12 2.13
C VAL A 111 2.35 13.30 3.37
N ILE A 112 2.81 13.91 4.46
CA ILE A 112 3.03 13.22 5.74
C ILE A 112 1.70 12.71 6.28
N ARG A 113 0.65 13.53 6.28
CA ARG A 113 -0.67 13.15 6.78
C ARG A 113 -1.23 11.95 6.01
N LEU A 114 -1.19 12.00 4.67
CA LEU A 114 -1.72 10.90 3.86
C LEU A 114 -0.86 9.64 3.96
N ASN A 115 0.44 9.75 3.67
CA ASN A 115 1.29 8.58 3.49
C ASN A 115 1.80 7.97 4.80
N LEU A 116 2.04 8.78 5.84
CA LEU A 116 2.61 8.28 7.10
C LEU A 116 1.54 8.13 8.17
N ILE A 117 0.78 9.18 8.46
CA ILE A 117 -0.28 9.11 9.47
C ILE A 117 -1.41 8.18 8.99
N GLY A 118 -1.80 8.25 7.70
CA GLY A 118 -2.75 7.32 7.10
C GLY A 118 -2.28 5.87 7.15
N SER A 119 -0.98 5.63 6.92
CA SER A 119 -0.38 4.29 7.09
C SER A 119 -0.44 3.80 8.53
N PHE A 120 -0.17 4.67 9.51
CA PHE A 120 -0.29 4.32 10.92
C PHE A 120 -1.74 4.04 11.31
N ASN A 121 -2.72 4.81 10.79
CA ASN A 121 -4.14 4.54 10.98
C ASN A 121 -4.52 3.17 10.41
N ALA A 122 -4.08 2.84 9.20
CA ALA A 122 -4.33 1.54 8.59
C ALA A 122 -3.77 0.40 9.45
N LEU A 123 -2.52 0.55 9.89
CA LEU A 123 -1.85 -0.42 10.75
C LEU A 123 -2.60 -0.65 12.07
N ARG A 124 -2.85 0.41 12.86
CA ARG A 124 -3.43 0.31 14.20
C ARG A 124 -4.89 -0.16 14.18
N LEU A 125 -5.71 0.38 13.26
CA LEU A 125 -7.13 0.06 13.18
C LEU A 125 -7.38 -1.33 12.59
N GLY A 126 -6.56 -1.75 11.60
CA GLY A 126 -6.59 -3.11 11.06
C GLY A 126 -6.15 -4.14 12.10
N ALA A 127 -5.06 -3.88 12.81
CA ALA A 127 -4.54 -4.78 13.83
C ALA A 127 -5.53 -5.04 14.98
N VAL A 128 -6.26 -4.03 15.42
CA VAL A 128 -7.28 -4.18 16.50
C VAL A 128 -8.39 -5.16 16.06
N ARG A 129 -8.86 -5.09 14.81
CA ARG A 129 -9.89 -5.99 14.30
C ARG A 129 -9.36 -7.41 14.15
N MET A 130 -8.19 -7.58 13.55
CA MET A 130 -7.54 -8.90 13.46
C MET A 130 -7.31 -9.52 14.83
N ALA A 131 -6.92 -8.74 15.84
CA ALA A 131 -6.68 -9.22 17.20
C ALA A 131 -7.94 -9.69 17.93
N ALA A 132 -9.13 -9.25 17.50
CA ALA A 132 -10.42 -9.65 18.08
C ALA A 132 -10.85 -11.07 17.64
N HIS A 133 -10.28 -11.60 16.56
CA HIS A 133 -10.60 -12.96 16.08
C HIS A 133 -9.69 -14.01 16.69
N ASP A 134 -10.17 -15.25 16.73
CA ASP A 134 -9.34 -16.38 17.10
C ASP A 134 -8.25 -16.66 16.05
N ALA A 135 -7.11 -17.17 16.50
CA ALA A 135 -6.05 -17.57 15.60
C ALA A 135 -6.45 -18.82 14.79
N VAL A 136 -6.18 -18.79 13.49
CA VAL A 136 -6.31 -19.97 12.60
C VAL A 136 -4.90 -20.42 12.22
N ASP A 137 -4.57 -21.66 12.46
CA ASP A 137 -3.20 -22.21 12.26
C ASP A 137 -2.10 -21.37 12.96
N GLY A 138 -2.44 -20.78 14.12
CA GLY A 138 -1.51 -19.96 14.91
C GLY A 138 -1.38 -18.51 14.44
N GLU A 139 -2.16 -18.05 13.47
CA GLU A 139 -2.08 -16.73 12.89
C GLU A 139 -3.44 -16.00 12.94
N ARG A 140 -3.47 -14.73 13.34
CA ARG A 140 -4.68 -13.89 13.33
C ARG A 140 -4.76 -13.01 12.09
N GLY A 141 -3.63 -12.62 11.55
CA GLY A 141 -3.63 -11.79 10.36
C GLY A 141 -2.26 -11.38 9.87
N ALA A 142 -2.24 -10.74 8.70
CA ALA A 142 -1.03 -10.16 8.12
C ALA A 142 -1.34 -8.80 7.48
N ILE A 143 -0.43 -7.85 7.69
CA ILE A 143 -0.49 -6.49 7.17
C ILE A 143 0.66 -6.26 6.21
N VAL A 144 0.35 -5.81 4.99
CA VAL A 144 1.31 -5.41 3.97
C VAL A 144 1.22 -3.90 3.77
N MET A 145 2.28 -3.19 4.14
CA MET A 145 2.40 -1.76 3.96
C MET A 145 3.10 -1.44 2.63
N THR A 146 2.85 -0.27 2.07
CA THR A 146 3.50 0.19 0.83
C THR A 146 4.41 1.39 1.10
N ALA A 147 5.72 1.17 1.08
CA ALA A 147 6.71 2.22 1.07
C ALA A 147 7.03 2.68 -0.37
N SER A 148 8.27 2.88 -0.68
CA SER A 148 8.84 3.18 -2.00
C SER A 148 10.37 3.07 -1.93
N VAL A 149 11.03 2.86 -3.06
CA VAL A 149 12.48 3.05 -3.16
C VAL A 149 12.91 4.47 -2.78
N ALA A 150 12.02 5.46 -2.90
CA ALA A 150 12.25 6.83 -2.44
C ALA A 150 12.46 6.94 -0.92
N ALA A 151 12.13 5.92 -0.14
CA ALA A 151 12.49 5.83 1.28
C ALA A 151 14.00 5.72 1.50
N PHE A 152 14.73 5.22 0.50
CA PHE A 152 16.19 4.97 0.54
C PHE A 152 16.95 5.95 -0.34
N GLU A 153 16.50 6.16 -1.58
CA GLU A 153 17.13 7.06 -2.56
C GLU A 153 16.08 8.00 -3.16
N GLY A 154 15.65 9.02 -2.40
CA GLY A 154 14.74 10.05 -2.89
C GLY A 154 15.40 10.99 -3.91
N GLN A 155 14.63 11.42 -4.89
CA GLN A 155 15.06 12.36 -5.91
C GLN A 155 14.84 13.82 -5.48
N ILE A 156 15.50 14.75 -6.16
CA ILE A 156 15.25 16.19 -6.00
C ILE A 156 13.76 16.50 -6.20
N GLY A 157 13.14 17.11 -5.21
CA GLY A 157 11.71 17.43 -5.20
C GLY A 157 10.83 16.38 -4.52
N GLN A 158 11.40 15.38 -3.84
CA GLN A 158 10.67 14.31 -3.15
C GLN A 158 10.87 14.30 -1.62
N ILE A 159 11.31 15.41 -1.01
CA ILE A 159 11.67 15.42 0.41
C ILE A 159 10.50 14.99 1.33
N ASN A 160 9.28 15.45 1.07
CA ASN A 160 8.08 15.08 1.79
C ASN A 160 7.73 13.60 1.56
N TYR A 161 7.80 13.16 0.31
CA TYR A 161 7.51 11.76 -0.06
C TYR A 161 8.53 10.79 0.54
N SER A 162 9.82 11.09 0.43
CA SER A 162 10.90 10.29 1.03
C SER A 162 10.79 10.24 2.55
N ALA A 163 10.49 11.35 3.21
CA ALA A 163 10.26 11.39 4.65
C ALA A 163 9.08 10.50 5.05
N SER A 164 7.95 10.58 4.32
CA SER A 164 6.77 9.78 4.61
C SER A 164 7.04 8.27 4.41
N LYS A 165 7.68 7.89 3.31
CA LYS A 165 7.95 6.49 2.98
C LYS A 165 9.10 5.90 3.82
N GLY A 166 10.07 6.72 4.22
CA GLY A 166 11.07 6.36 5.23
C GLY A 166 10.45 6.08 6.59
N GLY A 167 9.44 6.85 7.00
CA GLY A 167 8.65 6.60 8.20
C GLY A 167 7.91 5.26 8.16
N VAL A 168 7.32 4.89 7.02
CA VAL A 168 6.67 3.58 6.84
C VAL A 168 7.69 2.44 7.02
N VAL A 169 8.89 2.56 6.43
CA VAL A 169 9.98 1.59 6.62
C VAL A 169 10.36 1.48 8.10
N GLY A 170 10.52 2.63 8.78
CA GLY A 170 10.87 2.68 10.20
C GLY A 170 9.82 2.02 11.11
N MET A 171 8.53 2.13 10.78
CA MET A 171 7.46 1.49 11.54
C MET A 171 7.43 -0.04 11.39
N THR A 172 7.89 -0.60 10.28
CA THR A 172 7.68 -2.00 9.90
C THR A 172 8.15 -2.98 10.97
N ILE A 173 9.43 -2.94 11.33
CA ILE A 173 10.00 -3.90 12.31
C ILE A 173 9.43 -3.68 13.72
N VAL A 174 9.14 -2.43 14.09
CA VAL A 174 8.57 -2.13 15.41
C VAL A 174 7.16 -2.69 15.50
N ALA A 175 6.32 -2.44 14.49
CA ALA A 175 4.96 -2.96 14.43
C ALA A 175 4.91 -4.50 14.43
N ALA A 176 5.82 -5.15 13.69
CA ALA A 176 5.94 -6.60 13.68
C ALA A 176 6.26 -7.16 15.08
N ARG A 177 7.10 -6.48 15.85
CA ARG A 177 7.46 -6.86 17.23
C ARG A 177 6.32 -6.59 18.20
N ASP A 178 5.66 -5.44 18.12
CA ASP A 178 4.53 -5.07 18.98
C ASP A 178 3.36 -6.05 18.81
N LEU A 179 3.11 -6.50 17.58
CA LEU A 179 1.99 -7.36 17.23
C LEU A 179 2.32 -8.86 17.29
N ALA A 180 3.57 -9.23 17.57
CA ALA A 180 3.99 -10.63 17.64
C ALA A 180 3.17 -11.45 18.66
N SER A 181 2.92 -10.89 19.86
CA SER A 181 2.09 -11.53 20.90
C SER A 181 0.61 -11.68 20.51
N LYS A 182 0.19 -10.99 19.44
CA LYS A 182 -1.14 -11.06 18.87
C LYS A 182 -1.22 -12.00 17.65
N ASN A 183 -0.10 -12.61 17.26
CA ASN A 183 0.00 -13.45 16.07
C ASN A 183 -0.40 -12.70 14.78
N ILE A 184 -0.02 -11.44 14.66
CA ILE A 184 -0.24 -10.60 13.48
C ILE A 184 1.13 -10.21 12.93
N ARG A 185 1.35 -10.49 11.63
CA ARG A 185 2.58 -10.14 10.94
C ARG A 185 2.46 -8.78 10.23
N VAL A 186 3.58 -8.08 10.15
CA VAL A 186 3.67 -6.80 9.42
C VAL A 186 4.89 -6.82 8.53
N ASN A 187 4.70 -6.60 7.24
CA ASN A 187 5.77 -6.43 6.28
C ASN A 187 5.49 -5.23 5.37
N THR A 188 6.51 -4.74 4.72
CA THR A 188 6.42 -3.60 3.81
C THR A 188 7.02 -3.95 2.46
N ILE A 189 6.33 -3.60 1.38
CA ILE A 189 6.89 -3.60 0.04
C ILE A 189 7.36 -2.18 -0.27
N ALA A 190 8.57 -2.05 -0.80
CA ALA A 190 9.13 -0.81 -1.33
C ALA A 190 9.23 -0.91 -2.86
N PRO A 191 8.18 -0.52 -3.61
CA PRO A 191 8.20 -0.60 -5.06
C PRO A 191 9.19 0.39 -5.67
N GLY A 192 9.76 -0.02 -6.80
CA GLY A 192 10.45 0.87 -7.73
C GLY A 192 9.45 1.63 -8.61
N ILE A 193 9.80 1.79 -9.89
CA ILE A 193 8.94 2.51 -10.85
C ILE A 193 7.95 1.52 -11.45
N MET A 194 6.70 1.59 -11.01
CA MET A 194 5.62 0.68 -11.42
C MET A 194 4.72 1.31 -12.47
N ASP A 195 4.29 0.53 -13.47
CA ASP A 195 3.35 0.98 -14.51
C ASP A 195 1.93 1.08 -13.95
N THR A 196 1.63 2.24 -13.39
CA THR A 196 0.35 2.57 -12.76
C THR A 196 -0.38 3.65 -13.57
N PRO A 197 -1.70 3.83 -13.39
CA PRO A 197 -2.43 4.92 -14.04
C PRO A 197 -1.85 6.31 -13.75
N LEU A 198 -1.17 6.49 -12.62
CA LEU A 198 -0.47 7.73 -12.29
C LEU A 198 0.69 8.00 -13.25
N LEU A 199 1.51 6.97 -13.54
CA LEU A 199 2.59 7.06 -14.53
C LEU A 199 2.07 7.13 -15.97
N GLY A 200 0.89 6.57 -16.23
CA GLY A 200 0.24 6.63 -17.55
C GLY A 200 -0.11 8.06 -18.00
N ARG A 201 -0.08 9.04 -17.09
CA ARG A 201 -0.27 10.47 -17.41
C ARG A 201 1.00 11.16 -17.91
N LEU A 202 2.16 10.51 -17.80
CA LEU A 202 3.44 11.04 -18.29
C LEU A 202 3.55 10.82 -19.81
N ARG A 203 4.33 11.69 -20.47
CA ARG A 203 4.66 11.55 -21.89
C ARG A 203 5.43 10.24 -22.13
N ASP A 204 5.28 9.68 -23.31
CA ASP A 204 5.89 8.38 -23.67
C ASP A 204 7.41 8.39 -23.61
N ASP A 205 8.05 9.51 -24.01
CA ASP A 205 9.51 9.67 -23.93
C ASP A 205 10.01 9.63 -22.47
N VAL A 206 9.26 10.23 -21.54
CA VAL A 206 9.56 10.20 -20.09
C VAL A 206 9.40 8.78 -19.56
N ARG A 207 8.31 8.10 -19.92
CA ARG A 207 8.07 6.70 -19.52
C ARG A 207 9.16 5.77 -20.03
N ALA A 208 9.56 5.93 -21.29
CA ALA A 208 10.65 5.16 -21.90
C ALA A 208 11.99 5.40 -21.18
N SER A 209 12.30 6.65 -20.82
CA SER A 209 13.50 6.99 -20.05
C SER A 209 13.49 6.36 -18.64
N LEU A 210 12.36 6.37 -17.96
CA LEU A 210 12.19 5.72 -16.67
C LEU A 210 12.37 4.21 -16.78
N ALA A 211 11.78 3.57 -17.78
CA ALA A 211 11.92 2.15 -18.06
C ALA A 211 13.38 1.75 -18.32
N ALA A 212 14.10 2.56 -19.11
CA ALA A 212 15.51 2.33 -19.42
C ALA A 212 16.45 2.47 -18.21
N SER A 213 16.03 3.19 -17.16
CA SER A 213 16.79 3.35 -15.92
C SER A 213 16.74 2.11 -15.01
N VAL A 214 15.80 1.18 -15.25
CA VAL A 214 15.70 -0.08 -14.49
C VAL A 214 16.75 -1.06 -15.03
N PRO A 215 17.67 -1.56 -14.18
CA PRO A 215 18.73 -2.47 -14.63
C PRO A 215 18.22 -3.76 -15.22
N ASN A 216 17.31 -4.47 -14.53
CA ASN A 216 16.73 -5.72 -15.01
C ASN A 216 15.43 -6.07 -14.27
N PRO A 217 14.32 -6.33 -15.01
CA PRO A 217 14.17 -6.17 -16.48
C PRO A 217 14.11 -4.68 -16.87
N ARG A 218 14.58 -4.35 -18.09
CA ARG A 218 14.58 -2.97 -18.59
C ARG A 218 13.19 -2.50 -19.02
N ARG A 219 12.30 -2.39 -18.04
CA ARG A 219 10.92 -1.92 -18.18
C ARG A 219 10.42 -1.41 -16.85
N LEU A 220 9.28 -0.76 -16.87
CA LEU A 220 8.51 -0.49 -15.64
C LEU A 220 8.04 -1.80 -15.01
N GLY A 221 7.96 -1.86 -13.70
CA GLY A 221 7.36 -2.99 -12.98
C GLY A 221 5.86 -3.08 -13.30
N HIS A 222 5.35 -4.28 -13.52
CA HIS A 222 3.90 -4.49 -13.67
C HIS A 222 3.23 -4.50 -12.30
N THR A 223 2.02 -3.97 -12.22
CA THR A 223 1.23 -3.97 -10.99
C THR A 223 0.96 -5.38 -10.46
N ASP A 224 0.88 -6.37 -11.35
CA ASP A 224 0.72 -7.78 -10.99
C ASP A 224 1.94 -8.36 -10.27
N GLU A 225 3.14 -7.83 -10.50
CA GLU A 225 4.35 -8.24 -9.77
C GLU A 225 4.27 -7.80 -8.30
N TYR A 226 3.74 -6.60 -8.05
CA TYR A 226 3.42 -6.14 -6.69
C TYR A 226 2.34 -7.02 -6.05
N ALA A 227 1.26 -7.30 -6.76
CA ALA A 227 0.17 -8.13 -6.30
C ALA A 227 0.64 -9.56 -5.94
N GLY A 228 1.52 -10.13 -6.77
CA GLY A 228 2.15 -11.43 -6.51
C GLY A 228 2.97 -11.45 -5.22
N LEU A 229 3.77 -10.40 -4.98
CA LEU A 229 4.55 -10.30 -3.75
C LEU A 229 3.66 -10.05 -2.52
N ALA A 230 2.63 -9.20 -2.63
CA ALA A 230 1.67 -8.97 -1.55
C ALA A 230 0.94 -10.26 -1.16
N ALA A 231 0.48 -11.04 -2.15
CA ALA A 231 -0.13 -12.34 -1.94
C ALA A 231 0.84 -13.31 -1.26
N HIS A 232 2.10 -13.39 -1.73
CA HIS A 232 3.12 -14.23 -1.11
C HIS A 232 3.39 -13.85 0.35
N ILE A 233 3.44 -12.56 0.69
CA ILE A 233 3.61 -12.09 2.07
C ILE A 233 2.43 -12.51 2.95
N LEU A 234 1.21 -12.45 2.43
CA LEU A 234 0.02 -12.92 3.15
C LEU A 234 0.08 -14.43 3.42
N GLU A 235 0.56 -15.23 2.48
CA GLU A 235 0.66 -16.69 2.62
C GLU A 235 1.85 -17.16 3.46
N ASN A 236 3.00 -16.49 3.34
CA ASN A 236 4.24 -16.94 3.95
C ASN A 236 4.32 -16.54 5.44
N GLY A 237 3.92 -17.42 6.33
CA GLY A 237 3.89 -17.20 7.77
C GLY A 237 5.25 -16.93 8.43
N TYR A 238 6.39 -17.13 7.73
CA TYR A 238 7.72 -16.85 8.28
C TYR A 238 8.26 -15.46 7.90
N LEU A 239 7.58 -14.75 6.97
CA LEU A 239 7.90 -13.36 6.65
C LEU A 239 7.25 -12.43 7.67
N ASN A 240 8.07 -11.76 8.48
CA ASN A 240 7.60 -10.79 9.47
C ASN A 240 8.67 -9.73 9.74
N GLY A 241 8.30 -8.46 9.69
CA GLY A 241 9.17 -7.33 10.01
C GLY A 241 10.07 -6.87 8.86
N GLU A 242 9.90 -7.40 7.66
CA GLU A 242 10.76 -7.09 6.52
C GLU A 242 10.22 -5.95 5.63
N THR A 243 11.17 -5.18 5.09
CA THR A 243 10.92 -4.24 4.00
C THR A 243 11.56 -4.78 2.72
N ILE A 244 10.74 -5.25 1.79
CA ILE A 244 11.19 -5.90 0.57
C ILE A 244 11.16 -4.90 -0.59
N ARG A 245 12.33 -4.63 -1.18
CA ARG A 245 12.43 -3.83 -2.41
C ARG A 245 11.96 -4.65 -3.61
N LEU A 246 11.00 -4.10 -4.36
CA LEU A 246 10.51 -4.67 -5.61
C LEU A 246 10.76 -3.66 -6.74
N ASP A 247 11.98 -3.62 -7.27
CA ASP A 247 12.47 -2.45 -7.99
C ASP A 247 13.38 -2.74 -9.20
N GLY A 248 13.53 -4.00 -9.61
CA GLY A 248 14.43 -4.37 -10.72
C GLY A 248 15.88 -3.91 -10.51
N ALA A 249 16.32 -3.82 -9.27
CA ALA A 249 17.64 -3.35 -8.83
C ALA A 249 17.92 -1.86 -9.12
N ILE A 250 16.88 -1.05 -9.34
CA ILE A 250 17.08 0.39 -9.55
C ILE A 250 17.62 1.05 -8.28
N ARG A 251 18.55 1.99 -8.47
CA ARG A 251 18.94 2.99 -7.48
C ARG A 251 18.71 4.34 -8.11
N MET A 252 17.79 5.11 -7.50
CA MET A 252 17.31 6.34 -8.11
C MET A 252 18.44 7.36 -8.22
N ALA A 253 18.69 7.87 -9.43
CA ALA A 253 19.57 9.01 -9.63
C ALA A 253 18.97 10.26 -8.95
N PRO A 254 19.79 11.26 -8.59
CA PRO A 254 19.29 12.50 -7.97
C PRO A 254 18.26 13.26 -8.81
N ARG A 255 18.26 13.01 -10.15
CA ARG A 255 17.31 13.58 -11.13
C ARG A 255 16.94 12.55 -12.18
#